data_02990bd38b897d34e372cca944ecf479
#
_entry.id   02990bd38b897d34e372cca944ecf479
#
_cell.length_a   1.000
_cell.length_b   1.000
_cell.length_c   1.000
_cell.angle_alpha   90.00
_cell.angle_beta   90.00
_cell.angle_gamma   90.00
#
_symmetry.space_group_name_H-M   'P 1'
#
loop_
_entity.id
_entity.type
_entity.pdbx_description
1 polymer ?
#
loop_
_entity_poly.entity_id
_entity_poly.type
_entity_poly.pdbx_seq_one_letter_code
_entity_poly.pdbx_strand_id
1 'polypeptide(L)'
;MNDVATASSGLVQAAARPNLVRINLVGLSTIVRKETRRVVRIWIQTIVPPAITMTLYFIIFGQLIGSRIGQMAQGADGQPISYIEYIAPGLIMMSVIQNSYGNISSSFFGAKFQRFVEEMLVSPMPGWTILAGYVAGAVMRGLMVGVIVLGLSLFFTKIHLYHPFVTLSTFLLAAVIFALLGFINAIYARKFDDIAIIPTFVLTPLTYLGGVFYNVAQLPSPWREISHANPILYMVNTFRYGLLGVSDIDPAWAYVVMLAFVVALGAFCINLIHRGVGLRT
;
A
#
# COMPACT_ATOMS: atom_id res chain seq x y z
N MET A 1 -55.90 -33.71 -21.50
CA MET A 1 -54.67 -33.95 -20.68
C MET A 1 -53.42 -33.25 -21.26
N ASN A 2 -53.54 -32.38 -22.28
CA ASN A 2 -52.38 -31.73 -22.96
C ASN A 2 -52.14 -30.28 -22.56
N ASP A 3 -52.99 -29.63 -21.77
CA ASP A 3 -52.89 -28.20 -21.46
C ASP A 3 -52.05 -27.89 -20.19
N VAL A 4 -51.71 -28.91 -19.41
CA VAL A 4 -50.92 -28.69 -18.17
C VAL A 4 -49.41 -28.72 -18.47
N ALA A 5 -49.00 -29.37 -19.54
CA ALA A 5 -47.60 -29.47 -19.91
C ALA A 5 -47.02 -28.20 -20.58
N THR A 6 -47.85 -27.39 -21.22
CA THR A 6 -47.45 -26.12 -21.86
C THR A 6 -47.35 -24.94 -20.87
N ALA A 7 -48.03 -24.97 -19.76
CA ALA A 7 -47.97 -23.92 -18.73
C ALA A 7 -46.69 -24.00 -17.87
N SER A 8 -46.11 -25.19 -17.72
CA SER A 8 -44.87 -25.36 -16.92
C SER A 8 -43.59 -24.94 -17.64
N SER A 9 -43.58 -24.98 -18.99
CA SER A 9 -42.40 -24.55 -19.77
C SER A 9 -42.22 -23.03 -19.85
N GLY A 10 -43.30 -22.24 -19.66
CA GLY A 10 -43.26 -20.77 -19.69
C GLY A 10 -42.73 -20.13 -18.39
N LEU A 11 -42.84 -20.81 -17.25
CA LEU A 11 -42.42 -20.28 -15.96
C LEU A 11 -40.91 -20.45 -15.67
N VAL A 12 -40.20 -21.29 -16.42
CA VAL A 12 -38.76 -21.54 -16.24
C VAL A 12 -37.91 -20.53 -17.05
N GLN A 13 -38.50 -19.78 -17.99
CA GLN A 13 -37.76 -18.93 -18.91
C GLN A 13 -37.58 -17.45 -18.49
N ALA A 14 -38.06 -17.04 -17.33
CA ALA A 14 -37.97 -15.65 -16.88
C ALA A 14 -37.04 -15.44 -15.69
N ALA A 15 -36.04 -16.29 -15.49
CA ALA A 15 -34.92 -15.95 -14.61
C ALA A 15 -34.09 -14.87 -15.33
N ALA A 16 -34.38 -13.59 -15.03
CA ALA A 16 -33.65 -12.46 -15.55
C ALA A 16 -32.15 -12.73 -15.40
N ARG A 17 -31.39 -12.70 -16.50
CA ARG A 17 -29.93 -12.90 -16.47
C ARG A 17 -29.37 -11.94 -15.40
N PRO A 18 -28.67 -12.44 -14.40
CA PRO A 18 -28.18 -11.58 -13.33
C PRO A 18 -27.30 -10.50 -13.93
N ASN A 19 -27.57 -9.24 -13.61
CA ASN A 19 -26.77 -8.11 -14.09
C ASN A 19 -25.37 -8.22 -13.47
N LEU A 20 -24.41 -8.77 -14.21
CA LEU A 20 -23.05 -9.04 -13.77
C LEU A 20 -22.37 -7.77 -13.22
N VAL A 21 -22.65 -6.61 -13.79
CA VAL A 21 -22.13 -5.32 -13.29
C VAL A 21 -22.65 -5.05 -11.89
N ARG A 22 -23.95 -5.26 -11.64
CA ARG A 22 -24.54 -5.06 -10.32
C ARG A 22 -23.95 -6.03 -9.29
N ILE A 23 -23.77 -7.30 -9.66
CA ILE A 23 -23.16 -8.31 -8.78
C ILE A 23 -21.74 -7.91 -8.42
N ASN A 24 -20.93 -7.47 -9.39
CA ASN A 24 -19.56 -7.05 -9.17
C ASN A 24 -19.48 -5.82 -8.26
N LEU A 25 -20.34 -4.83 -8.46
CA LEU A 25 -20.38 -3.63 -7.63
C LEU A 25 -20.83 -3.94 -6.19
N VAL A 26 -21.85 -4.80 -6.02
CA VAL A 26 -22.29 -5.24 -4.69
C VAL A 26 -21.19 -6.03 -3.99
N GLY A 27 -20.53 -6.95 -4.69
CA GLY A 27 -19.41 -7.73 -4.16
C GLY A 27 -18.25 -6.83 -3.74
N LEU A 28 -17.83 -5.91 -4.62
CA LEU A 28 -16.77 -4.94 -4.33
C LEU A 28 -17.11 -4.09 -3.09
N SER A 29 -18.31 -3.49 -3.07
CA SER A 29 -18.75 -2.64 -1.96
C SER A 29 -18.83 -3.41 -0.64
N THR A 30 -19.20 -4.69 -0.68
CA THR A 30 -19.28 -5.55 0.50
C THR A 30 -17.90 -5.82 1.07
N ILE A 31 -16.92 -6.18 0.21
CA ILE A 31 -15.54 -6.42 0.65
C ILE A 31 -14.93 -5.12 1.20
N VAL A 32 -15.07 -4.01 0.48
CA VAL A 32 -14.56 -2.70 0.93
C VAL A 32 -15.17 -2.30 2.27
N ARG A 33 -16.49 -2.43 2.43
CA ARG A 33 -17.17 -2.13 3.70
C ARG A 33 -16.70 -3.03 4.84
N LYS A 34 -16.50 -4.33 4.58
CA LYS A 34 -15.95 -5.28 5.56
C LYS A 34 -14.55 -4.85 6.00
N GLU A 35 -13.65 -4.55 5.05
CA GLU A 35 -12.28 -4.12 5.33
C GLU A 35 -12.24 -2.78 6.07
N THR A 36 -13.06 -1.80 5.64
CA THR A 36 -13.20 -0.51 6.32
C THR A 36 -13.62 -0.68 7.76
N ARG A 37 -14.69 -1.45 8.01
CA ARG A 37 -15.17 -1.71 9.37
C ARG A 37 -14.13 -2.42 10.22
N ARG A 38 -13.35 -3.32 9.63
CA ARG A 38 -12.24 -3.99 10.31
C ARG A 38 -11.18 -2.98 10.76
N VAL A 39 -10.70 -2.13 9.85
CA VAL A 39 -9.67 -1.11 10.15
C VAL A 39 -10.15 -0.15 11.23
N VAL A 40 -11.40 0.33 11.13
CA VAL A 40 -12.01 1.22 12.14
C VAL A 40 -12.15 0.53 13.50
N ARG A 41 -12.53 -0.75 13.53
CA ARG A 41 -12.66 -1.51 14.78
C ARG A 41 -11.34 -1.66 15.53
N ILE A 42 -10.22 -1.80 14.80
CA ILE A 42 -8.89 -1.99 15.39
C ILE A 42 -8.05 -0.70 15.33
N TRP A 43 -8.69 0.49 15.39
CA TRP A 43 -8.03 1.77 15.17
C TRP A 43 -6.85 2.01 16.12
N ILE A 44 -6.97 1.58 17.39
CA ILE A 44 -5.87 1.70 18.36
C ILE A 44 -4.63 0.95 17.88
N GLN A 45 -4.79 -0.32 17.46
CA GLN A 45 -3.68 -1.14 16.94
C GLN A 45 -3.15 -0.62 15.60
N THR A 46 -3.97 0.13 14.86
CA THR A 46 -3.59 0.70 13.56
C THR A 46 -2.81 1.99 13.70
N ILE A 47 -3.19 2.86 14.64
CA ILE A 47 -2.69 4.23 14.78
C ILE A 47 -1.58 4.34 15.82
N VAL A 48 -1.76 3.75 17.00
CA VAL A 48 -0.88 3.98 18.15
C VAL A 48 0.56 3.51 17.88
N PRO A 49 0.82 2.28 17.39
CA PRO A 49 2.20 1.84 17.16
C PRO A 49 2.95 2.70 16.13
N PRO A 50 2.41 3.00 14.93
CA PRO A 50 3.06 3.92 14.01
C PRO A 50 3.27 5.33 14.59
N ALA A 51 2.29 5.86 15.33
CA ALA A 51 2.39 7.19 15.92
C ALA A 51 3.56 7.25 16.93
N ILE A 52 3.65 6.27 17.83
CA ILE A 52 4.76 6.21 18.81
C ILE A 52 6.10 6.05 18.09
N THR A 53 6.20 5.09 17.16
CA THR A 53 7.45 4.81 16.45
C THR A 53 7.93 6.03 15.67
N MET A 54 7.02 6.70 14.93
CA MET A 54 7.39 7.87 14.12
C MET A 54 7.72 9.08 15.00
N THR A 55 7.02 9.29 16.10
CA THR A 55 7.39 10.32 17.09
C THR A 55 8.80 10.10 17.63
N LEU A 56 9.15 8.86 17.97
CA LEU A 56 10.52 8.53 18.41
C LEU A 56 11.56 8.77 17.30
N TYR A 57 11.23 8.43 16.04
CA TYR A 57 12.12 8.77 14.94
C TYR A 57 12.30 10.27 14.77
N PHE A 58 11.24 11.07 14.85
CA PHE A 58 11.35 12.53 14.78
C PHE A 58 12.19 13.10 15.92
N ILE A 59 12.05 12.59 17.14
CA ILE A 59 12.86 13.04 18.29
C ILE A 59 14.33 12.64 18.09
N ILE A 60 14.60 11.37 17.82
CA ILE A 60 15.98 10.84 17.74
C ILE A 60 16.70 11.45 16.52
N PHE A 61 16.13 11.28 15.34
CA PHE A 61 16.79 11.71 14.10
C PHE A 61 16.67 13.21 13.88
N GLY A 62 15.56 13.84 14.32
CA GLY A 62 15.37 15.27 14.16
C GLY A 62 16.19 16.08 15.15
N GLN A 63 16.06 15.81 16.44
CA GLN A 63 16.69 16.64 17.47
C GLN A 63 18.11 16.22 17.80
N LEU A 64 18.36 14.91 18.02
CA LEU A 64 19.69 14.45 18.44
C LEU A 64 20.69 14.40 17.28
N ILE A 65 20.29 13.85 16.14
CA ILE A 65 21.16 13.66 14.98
C ILE A 65 21.13 14.90 14.08
N GLY A 66 19.95 15.48 13.85
CA GLY A 66 19.76 16.62 12.97
C GLY A 66 20.52 17.86 13.40
N SER A 67 20.67 18.10 14.72
CA SER A 67 21.49 19.19 15.26
C SER A 67 22.98 19.08 14.89
N ARG A 68 23.47 17.89 14.58
CA ARG A 68 24.88 17.61 14.19
C ARG A 68 25.11 17.61 12.69
N ILE A 69 24.10 17.21 11.90
CA ILE A 69 24.20 17.10 10.44
C ILE A 69 24.01 18.46 9.77
N GLY A 70 23.13 19.31 10.32
CA GLY A 70 22.83 20.62 9.74
C GLY A 70 21.91 20.56 8.52
N GLN A 71 22.29 21.23 7.43
CA GLN A 71 21.50 21.36 6.21
C GLN A 71 21.74 20.15 5.28
N MET A 72 20.67 19.60 4.71
CA MET A 72 20.73 18.45 3.81
C MET A 72 20.56 18.80 2.33
N ALA A 73 19.79 19.84 2.03
CA ALA A 73 19.48 20.26 0.67
C ALA A 73 19.05 21.74 0.67
N GLN A 74 18.94 22.32 -0.52
CA GLN A 74 18.27 23.60 -0.73
C GLN A 74 16.86 23.35 -1.28
N GLY A 75 15.85 23.97 -0.70
CA GLY A 75 14.49 23.92 -1.17
C GLY A 75 14.28 24.58 -2.53
N ALA A 76 13.11 24.38 -3.13
CA ALA A 76 12.75 25.03 -4.39
C ALA A 76 12.73 26.57 -4.31
N ASP A 77 12.52 27.10 -3.13
CA ASP A 77 12.52 28.53 -2.78
C ASP A 77 13.90 29.04 -2.31
N GLY A 78 14.95 28.23 -2.46
CA GLY A 78 16.31 28.58 -2.04
C GLY A 78 16.55 28.56 -0.53
N GLN A 79 15.54 28.21 0.27
CA GLN A 79 15.70 28.07 1.71
C GLN A 79 16.41 26.74 2.07
N PRO A 80 17.27 26.77 3.09
CA PRO A 80 17.94 25.56 3.53
C PRO A 80 16.95 24.56 4.15
N ILE A 81 16.96 23.32 3.68
CA ILE A 81 16.17 22.23 4.25
C ILE A 81 16.96 21.59 5.39
N SER A 82 16.37 21.59 6.58
CA SER A 82 16.94 20.90 7.74
C SER A 82 16.88 19.38 7.58
N TYR A 83 17.73 18.66 8.32
CA TYR A 83 17.74 17.20 8.26
C TYR A 83 16.37 16.58 8.60
N ILE A 84 15.67 17.12 9.61
CA ILE A 84 14.34 16.63 10.02
C ILE A 84 13.29 16.84 8.92
N GLU A 85 13.31 17.97 8.22
CA GLU A 85 12.43 18.24 7.08
C GLU A 85 12.70 17.28 5.92
N TYR A 86 13.98 16.97 5.67
CA TYR A 86 14.39 16.06 4.61
C TYR A 86 13.93 14.63 4.83
N ILE A 87 13.99 14.11 6.07
CA ILE A 87 13.60 12.72 6.39
C ILE A 87 12.09 12.54 6.58
N ALA A 88 11.35 13.59 6.89
CA ALA A 88 9.92 13.50 7.19
C ALA A 88 9.10 12.83 6.07
N PRO A 89 9.25 13.19 4.78
CA PRO A 89 8.57 12.50 3.68
C PRO A 89 8.88 11.00 3.64
N GLY A 90 10.14 10.64 3.89
CA GLY A 90 10.57 9.25 3.94
C GLY A 90 9.90 8.46 5.06
N LEU A 91 9.80 9.03 6.26
CA LEU A 91 9.13 8.42 7.42
C LEU A 91 7.62 8.25 7.19
N ILE A 92 6.97 9.24 6.57
CA ILE A 92 5.57 9.16 6.19
C ILE A 92 5.37 7.99 5.19
N MET A 93 6.18 7.94 4.14
CA MET A 93 6.12 6.90 3.12
C MET A 93 6.39 5.51 3.70
N MET A 94 7.37 5.37 4.59
CA MET A 94 7.65 4.13 5.34
C MET A 94 6.42 3.63 6.08
N SER A 95 5.68 4.52 6.75
CA SER A 95 4.45 4.18 7.47
C SER A 95 3.35 3.68 6.52
N VAL A 96 3.18 4.33 5.36
CA VAL A 96 2.21 3.93 4.33
C VAL A 96 2.52 2.54 3.80
N ILE A 97 3.78 2.31 3.43
CA ILE A 97 4.28 1.04 2.89
C ILE A 97 3.99 -0.10 3.86
N GLN A 98 4.43 0.03 5.11
CA GLN A 98 4.28 -1.02 6.13
C GLN A 98 2.81 -1.30 6.46
N ASN A 99 1.98 -0.26 6.57
CA ASN A 99 0.57 -0.44 6.92
C ASN A 99 -0.28 -0.94 5.76
N SER A 100 -0.02 -0.53 4.53
CA SER A 100 -0.72 -1.07 3.36
C SER A 100 -0.39 -2.54 3.15
N TYR A 101 0.90 -2.89 3.20
CA TYR A 101 1.36 -4.28 3.10
C TYR A 101 0.78 -5.16 4.23
N GLY A 102 0.96 -4.75 5.49
CA GLY A 102 0.54 -5.53 6.66
C GLY A 102 -0.97 -5.70 6.75
N ASN A 103 -1.76 -4.72 6.28
CA ASN A 103 -3.21 -4.83 6.27
C ASN A 103 -3.70 -5.98 5.39
N ILE A 104 -3.28 -6.01 4.14
CA ILE A 104 -3.76 -7.02 3.20
C ILE A 104 -3.18 -8.39 3.50
N SER A 105 -1.90 -8.48 3.90
CA SER A 105 -1.26 -9.72 4.31
C SER A 105 -2.05 -10.39 5.43
N SER A 106 -2.38 -9.66 6.48
CA SER A 106 -3.11 -10.20 7.63
C SER A 106 -4.59 -10.47 7.32
N SER A 107 -5.26 -9.57 6.56
CA SER A 107 -6.68 -9.69 6.26
C SER A 107 -6.98 -10.84 5.31
N PHE A 108 -6.25 -10.90 4.20
CA PHE A 108 -6.48 -11.93 3.18
C PHE A 108 -6.04 -13.31 3.68
N PHE A 109 -4.89 -13.37 4.37
CA PHE A 109 -4.47 -14.63 4.99
C PHE A 109 -5.46 -15.11 6.05
N GLY A 110 -5.98 -14.22 6.90
CA GLY A 110 -7.01 -14.55 7.88
C GLY A 110 -8.28 -15.10 7.22
N ALA A 111 -8.71 -14.54 6.09
CA ALA A 111 -9.84 -15.04 5.32
C ALA A 111 -9.53 -16.41 4.68
N LYS A 112 -8.31 -16.61 4.18
CA LYS A 112 -7.83 -17.89 3.64
C LYS A 112 -7.79 -18.95 4.74
N PHE A 113 -7.21 -18.64 5.89
CA PHE A 113 -7.10 -19.56 7.02
C PHE A 113 -8.47 -20.02 7.55
N GLN A 114 -9.48 -19.13 7.50
CA GLN A 114 -10.86 -19.44 7.87
C GLN A 114 -11.70 -20.03 6.71
N ARG A 115 -11.07 -20.31 5.54
CA ARG A 115 -11.71 -20.84 4.33
C ARG A 115 -12.75 -19.93 3.66
N PHE A 116 -12.92 -18.69 4.11
CA PHE A 116 -13.83 -17.72 3.46
C PHE A 116 -13.41 -17.38 2.03
N VAL A 117 -12.14 -17.55 1.68
CA VAL A 117 -11.66 -17.33 0.31
C VAL A 117 -12.29 -18.35 -0.66
N GLU A 118 -12.47 -19.59 -0.24
CA GLU A 118 -13.11 -20.64 -1.04
C GLU A 118 -14.57 -20.27 -1.38
N GLU A 119 -15.31 -19.74 -0.39
CA GLU A 119 -16.68 -19.25 -0.59
C GLU A 119 -16.73 -18.08 -1.59
N MET A 120 -15.76 -17.16 -1.50
CA MET A 120 -15.67 -16.04 -2.44
C MET A 120 -15.35 -16.51 -3.87
N LEU A 121 -14.54 -17.56 -4.02
CA LEU A 121 -14.17 -18.11 -5.33
C LEU A 121 -15.32 -18.89 -6.01
N VAL A 122 -16.22 -19.47 -5.24
CA VAL A 122 -17.43 -20.16 -5.75
C VAL A 122 -18.52 -19.15 -6.13
N SER A 123 -18.47 -17.92 -5.58
CA SER A 123 -19.42 -16.87 -5.92
C SER A 123 -19.24 -16.40 -7.39
N PRO A 124 -20.29 -15.87 -8.04
CA PRO A 124 -20.20 -15.41 -9.44
C PRO A 124 -19.39 -14.11 -9.60
N MET A 125 -18.51 -13.78 -8.65
CA MET A 125 -17.64 -12.60 -8.71
C MET A 125 -16.33 -12.91 -9.43
N PRO A 126 -15.86 -12.06 -10.35
CA PRO A 126 -14.55 -12.23 -10.96
C PRO A 126 -13.43 -11.97 -9.94
N GLY A 127 -12.30 -12.65 -10.09
CA GLY A 127 -11.15 -12.55 -9.16
C GLY A 127 -10.61 -11.13 -8.98
N TRP A 128 -10.71 -10.27 -10.02
CA TRP A 128 -10.30 -8.88 -9.91
C TRP A 128 -11.14 -8.07 -8.90
N THR A 129 -12.43 -8.41 -8.72
CA THR A 129 -13.31 -7.77 -7.72
C THR A 129 -12.82 -8.08 -6.30
N ILE A 130 -12.41 -9.32 -6.06
CA ILE A 130 -11.84 -9.75 -4.78
C ILE A 130 -10.55 -8.98 -4.53
N LEU A 131 -9.62 -8.98 -5.49
CA LEU A 131 -8.35 -8.27 -5.39
C LEU A 131 -8.57 -6.78 -5.11
N ALA A 132 -9.40 -6.11 -5.93
CA ALA A 132 -9.67 -4.69 -5.79
C ALA A 132 -10.29 -4.33 -4.42
N GLY A 133 -11.18 -5.17 -3.90
CA GLY A 133 -11.79 -4.96 -2.58
C GLY A 133 -10.79 -5.00 -1.43
N TYR A 134 -9.91 -5.99 -1.43
CA TYR A 134 -8.85 -6.10 -0.42
C TYR A 134 -7.78 -5.02 -0.56
N VAL A 135 -7.36 -4.70 -1.80
CA VAL A 135 -6.43 -3.61 -2.09
C VAL A 135 -7.00 -2.28 -1.62
N ALA A 136 -8.28 -1.99 -1.89
CA ALA A 136 -8.92 -0.76 -1.43
C ALA A 136 -8.89 -0.64 0.12
N GLY A 137 -9.14 -1.73 0.84
CA GLY A 137 -9.03 -1.76 2.30
C GLY A 137 -7.61 -1.51 2.81
N ALA A 138 -6.60 -2.05 2.12
CA ALA A 138 -5.19 -1.85 2.44
C ALA A 138 -4.74 -0.40 2.17
N VAL A 139 -5.11 0.14 1.02
CA VAL A 139 -4.86 1.54 0.64
C VAL A 139 -5.48 2.48 1.66
N MET A 140 -6.75 2.26 2.03
CA MET A 140 -7.42 3.08 3.03
C MET A 140 -6.67 3.09 4.37
N ARG A 141 -6.21 1.92 4.85
CA ARG A 141 -5.42 1.85 6.09
C ARG A 141 -4.08 2.56 5.95
N GLY A 142 -3.36 2.35 4.85
CA GLY A 142 -2.09 3.02 4.57
C GLY A 142 -2.23 4.54 4.54
N LEU A 143 -3.27 5.05 3.84
CA LEU A 143 -3.59 6.47 3.77
C LEU A 143 -3.95 7.04 5.15
N MET A 144 -4.78 6.35 5.91
CA MET A 144 -5.17 6.79 7.25
C MET A 144 -3.94 6.95 8.16
N VAL A 145 -3.06 5.96 8.19
CA VAL A 145 -1.83 6.04 9.00
C VAL A 145 -0.89 7.11 8.46
N GLY A 146 -0.72 7.20 7.15
CA GLY A 146 0.15 8.21 6.54
C GLY A 146 -0.32 9.64 6.79
N VAL A 147 -1.64 9.91 6.76
CA VAL A 147 -2.20 11.22 7.12
C VAL A 147 -1.95 11.55 8.59
N ILE A 148 -2.06 10.57 9.48
CA ILE A 148 -1.77 10.76 10.91
C ILE A 148 -0.29 11.04 11.12
N VAL A 149 0.61 10.31 10.47
CA VAL A 149 2.06 10.55 10.56
C VAL A 149 2.44 11.90 9.93
N LEU A 150 1.79 12.29 8.84
CA LEU A 150 1.92 13.65 8.27
C LEU A 150 1.50 14.71 9.29
N GLY A 151 0.35 14.54 9.95
CA GLY A 151 -0.11 15.43 11.02
C GLY A 151 0.88 15.50 12.19
N LEU A 152 1.44 14.35 12.59
CA LEU A 152 2.49 14.32 13.63
C LEU A 152 3.76 15.04 13.17
N SER A 153 4.16 14.90 11.91
CA SER A 153 5.36 15.57 11.40
C SER A 153 5.27 17.09 11.45
N LEU A 154 4.08 17.68 11.35
CA LEU A 154 3.86 19.12 11.44
C LEU A 154 4.20 19.71 12.83
N PHE A 155 4.22 18.89 13.88
CA PHE A 155 4.69 19.32 15.20
C PHE A 155 6.22 19.47 15.27
N PHE A 156 6.94 18.79 14.39
CA PHE A 156 8.41 18.76 14.40
C PHE A 156 9.03 19.53 13.23
N THR A 157 8.28 19.75 12.14
CA THR A 157 8.78 20.33 10.89
C THR A 157 7.78 21.29 10.27
N LYS A 158 8.29 22.23 9.48
CA LYS A 158 7.47 23.13 8.67
C LYS A 158 7.40 22.60 7.23
N ILE A 159 6.56 21.58 7.01
CA ILE A 159 6.38 21.01 5.68
C ILE A 159 5.45 21.91 4.87
N HIS A 160 5.89 22.29 3.66
CA HIS A 160 5.08 22.98 2.66
C HIS A 160 4.68 22.00 1.58
N LEU A 161 3.43 22.06 1.14
CA LEU A 161 2.93 21.18 0.07
C LEU A 161 3.13 21.87 -1.28
N TYR A 162 4.26 21.62 -1.94
CA TYR A 162 4.58 22.24 -3.22
C TYR A 162 3.75 21.68 -4.38
N HIS A 163 3.64 20.35 -4.47
CA HIS A 163 2.94 19.66 -5.56
C HIS A 163 1.90 18.68 -5.01
N PRO A 164 0.67 19.10 -4.70
CA PRO A 164 -0.35 18.27 -4.04
C PRO A 164 -0.75 17.05 -4.88
N PHE A 165 -0.83 17.17 -6.20
CA PHE A 165 -1.15 16.04 -7.08
C PHE A 165 -0.04 14.98 -7.08
N VAL A 166 1.23 15.38 -7.07
CA VAL A 166 2.37 14.46 -7.00
C VAL A 166 2.36 13.75 -5.65
N THR A 167 2.14 14.49 -4.58
CA THR A 167 2.04 13.92 -3.22
C THR A 167 0.95 12.87 -3.14
N LEU A 168 -0.27 13.20 -3.55
CA LEU A 168 -1.41 12.29 -3.45
C LEU A 168 -1.27 11.06 -4.36
N SER A 169 -0.85 11.27 -5.61
CA SER A 169 -0.70 10.16 -6.57
C SER A 169 0.41 9.20 -6.17
N THR A 170 1.56 9.70 -5.71
CA THR A 170 2.66 8.87 -5.21
C THR A 170 2.23 8.08 -3.97
N PHE A 171 1.51 8.73 -3.07
CA PHE A 171 0.96 8.13 -1.87
C PHE A 171 0.03 6.95 -2.20
N LEU A 172 -0.88 7.15 -3.16
CA LEU A 172 -1.80 6.12 -3.64
C LEU A 172 -1.05 4.98 -4.35
N LEU A 173 -0.14 5.30 -5.27
CA LEU A 173 0.63 4.29 -6.01
C LEU A 173 1.46 3.42 -5.07
N ALA A 174 2.16 4.01 -4.12
CA ALA A 174 2.93 3.27 -3.13
C ALA A 174 2.03 2.34 -2.30
N ALA A 175 0.89 2.83 -1.81
CA ALA A 175 -0.06 2.03 -1.06
C ALA A 175 -0.59 0.84 -1.88
N VAL A 176 -0.90 1.05 -3.18
CA VAL A 176 -1.36 -0.01 -4.09
C VAL A 176 -0.26 -1.05 -4.33
N ILE A 177 0.97 -0.63 -4.63
CA ILE A 177 2.10 -1.54 -4.89
C ILE A 177 2.33 -2.46 -3.70
N PHE A 178 2.40 -1.88 -2.49
CA PHE A 178 2.65 -2.68 -1.29
C PHE A 178 1.43 -3.47 -0.82
N ALA A 179 0.22 -3.03 -1.15
CA ALA A 179 -0.96 -3.88 -1.01
C ALA A 179 -0.88 -5.12 -1.92
N LEU A 180 -0.50 -4.96 -3.19
CA LEU A 180 -0.35 -6.10 -4.11
C LEU A 180 0.75 -7.06 -3.66
N LEU A 181 1.89 -6.55 -3.19
CA LEU A 181 2.96 -7.38 -2.60
C LEU A 181 2.49 -8.13 -1.35
N GLY A 182 1.76 -7.46 -0.46
CA GLY A 182 1.16 -8.08 0.71
C GLY A 182 0.12 -9.16 0.37
N PHE A 183 -0.63 -8.97 -0.72
CA PHE A 183 -1.56 -9.97 -1.24
C PHE A 183 -0.83 -11.22 -1.72
N ILE A 184 0.25 -11.06 -2.47
CA ILE A 184 1.10 -12.16 -2.92
C ILE A 184 1.64 -12.94 -1.71
N ASN A 185 2.18 -12.24 -0.70
CA ASN A 185 2.64 -12.88 0.52
C ASN A 185 1.52 -13.70 1.19
N ALA A 186 0.32 -13.16 1.32
CA ALA A 186 -0.82 -13.85 1.92
C ALA A 186 -1.24 -15.12 1.16
N ILE A 187 -1.11 -15.12 -0.18
CA ILE A 187 -1.38 -16.30 -1.01
C ILE A 187 -0.39 -17.43 -0.68
N TYR A 188 0.90 -17.13 -0.62
CA TYR A 188 1.95 -18.13 -0.40
C TYR A 188 2.11 -18.53 1.07
N ALA A 189 1.70 -17.69 2.01
CA ALA A 189 1.78 -17.97 3.45
C ALA A 189 0.94 -19.21 3.81
N ARG A 190 1.52 -20.07 4.65
CA ARG A 190 0.87 -21.29 5.19
C ARG A 190 0.55 -21.16 6.68
N LYS A 191 1.31 -20.34 7.40
CA LYS A 191 1.19 -20.08 8.83
C LYS A 191 1.16 -18.58 9.08
N PHE A 192 0.69 -18.15 10.24
CA PHE A 192 0.70 -16.73 10.62
C PHE A 192 2.12 -16.16 10.69
N ASP A 193 3.10 -16.96 11.07
CA ASP A 193 4.50 -16.52 11.12
C ASP A 193 5.07 -16.20 9.72
N ASP A 194 4.64 -16.91 8.69
CA ASP A 194 5.09 -16.69 7.30
C ASP A 194 4.78 -15.27 6.82
N ILE A 195 3.70 -14.65 7.34
CA ILE A 195 3.31 -13.28 6.97
C ILE A 195 4.35 -12.28 7.46
N ALA A 196 5.03 -12.53 8.57
CA ALA A 196 6.00 -11.63 9.17
C ALA A 196 7.40 -11.75 8.54
N ILE A 197 7.70 -12.84 7.84
CA ILE A 197 9.03 -13.08 7.25
C ILE A 197 9.40 -12.00 6.24
N ILE A 198 8.55 -11.76 5.24
CA ILE A 198 8.84 -10.79 4.18
C ILE A 198 8.94 -9.35 4.71
N PRO A 199 8.03 -8.84 5.56
CA PRO A 199 8.20 -7.51 6.15
C PRO A 199 9.51 -7.37 6.93
N THR A 200 9.86 -8.37 7.71
CA THR A 200 11.03 -8.28 8.59
C THR A 200 12.36 -8.38 7.82
N PHE A 201 12.49 -9.35 6.92
CA PHE A 201 13.76 -9.67 6.28
C PHE A 201 13.95 -9.01 4.91
N VAL A 202 12.86 -8.60 4.25
CA VAL A 202 12.92 -7.99 2.91
C VAL A 202 12.49 -6.53 2.96
N LEU A 203 11.27 -6.25 3.44
CA LEU A 203 10.70 -4.92 3.38
C LEU A 203 11.46 -3.92 4.27
N THR A 204 11.84 -4.32 5.49
CA THR A 204 12.56 -3.44 6.40
C THR A 204 13.94 -3.04 5.84
N PRO A 205 14.84 -3.94 5.39
CA PRO A 205 16.08 -3.55 4.76
C PRO A 205 15.89 -2.70 3.50
N LEU A 206 14.94 -3.06 2.62
CA LEU A 206 14.63 -2.28 1.43
C LEU A 206 14.17 -0.85 1.78
N THR A 207 13.38 -0.69 2.85
CA THR A 207 12.91 0.63 3.29
C THR A 207 14.08 1.48 3.78
N TYR A 208 15.01 0.91 4.53
CA TYR A 208 16.22 1.64 4.95
C TYR A 208 17.10 2.02 3.77
N LEU A 209 17.29 1.14 2.79
CA LEU A 209 18.03 1.43 1.54
C LEU A 209 17.24 2.30 0.55
N GLY A 210 15.98 2.63 0.84
CA GLY A 210 15.11 3.46 0.01
C GLY A 210 15.34 4.97 0.14
N GLY A 211 16.42 5.44 0.76
CA GLY A 211 16.71 6.87 0.89
C GLY A 211 15.78 7.61 1.86
N VAL A 212 15.24 6.90 2.86
CA VAL A 212 14.36 7.48 3.89
C VAL A 212 15.15 8.44 4.78
N PHE A 213 16.34 8.03 5.23
CA PHE A 213 17.15 8.73 6.24
C PHE A 213 18.33 9.50 5.68
N TYR A 214 18.66 9.34 4.41
CA TYR A 214 19.86 9.92 3.79
C TYR A 214 19.65 10.18 2.30
N ASN A 215 20.52 10.98 1.72
CA ASN A 215 20.60 11.16 0.27
C ASN A 215 21.41 10.01 -0.34
N VAL A 216 20.80 9.30 -1.31
CA VAL A 216 21.43 8.12 -1.94
C VAL A 216 22.70 8.48 -2.70
N ALA A 217 22.85 9.72 -3.17
CA ALA A 217 24.08 10.18 -3.83
C ALA A 217 25.31 10.14 -2.90
N GLN A 218 25.12 10.16 -1.58
CA GLN A 218 26.18 10.10 -0.57
C GLN A 218 26.65 8.67 -0.26
N LEU A 219 25.93 7.64 -0.79
CA LEU A 219 26.33 6.26 -0.54
C LEU A 219 27.54 5.87 -1.38
N PRO A 220 28.48 5.11 -0.79
CA PRO A 220 29.57 4.47 -1.56
C PRO A 220 29.02 3.32 -2.42
N SER A 221 29.71 3.05 -3.54
CA SER A 221 29.50 1.79 -4.28
C SER A 221 29.89 0.58 -3.38
N PRO A 222 29.14 -0.56 -3.40
CA PRO A 222 28.01 -0.90 -4.30
C PRO A 222 26.61 -0.51 -3.77
N TRP A 223 26.50 0.10 -2.59
CA TRP A 223 25.22 0.38 -1.95
C TRP A 223 24.34 1.35 -2.74
N ARG A 224 24.99 2.28 -3.48
CA ARG A 224 24.30 3.21 -4.36
C ARG A 224 23.55 2.48 -5.47
N GLU A 225 24.22 1.54 -6.15
CA GLU A 225 23.63 0.76 -7.25
C GLU A 225 22.47 -0.12 -6.74
N ILE A 226 22.64 -0.74 -5.57
CA ILE A 226 21.57 -1.53 -4.92
C ILE A 226 20.37 -0.62 -4.59
N SER A 227 20.61 0.59 -4.10
CA SER A 227 19.54 1.54 -3.80
C SER A 227 18.80 1.97 -5.07
N HIS A 228 19.47 2.17 -6.20
CA HIS A 228 18.83 2.49 -7.47
C HIS A 228 17.96 1.34 -8.03
N ALA A 229 18.25 0.09 -7.69
CA ALA A 229 17.40 -1.05 -8.02
C ALA A 229 16.15 -1.16 -7.12
N ASN A 230 16.09 -0.39 -6.04
CA ASN A 230 15.03 -0.45 -5.04
C ASN A 230 13.84 0.44 -5.44
N PRO A 231 12.62 -0.11 -5.64
CA PRO A 231 11.45 0.70 -6.01
C PRO A 231 11.04 1.71 -4.92
N ILE A 232 11.38 1.47 -3.65
CA ILE A 232 11.06 2.37 -2.54
C ILE A 232 11.78 3.70 -2.70
N LEU A 233 13.00 3.70 -3.27
CA LEU A 233 13.76 4.92 -3.53
C LEU A 233 12.98 5.91 -4.42
N TYR A 234 12.37 5.41 -5.48
CA TYR A 234 11.58 6.22 -6.42
C TYR A 234 10.33 6.79 -5.74
N MET A 235 9.66 6.00 -4.89
CA MET A 235 8.48 6.45 -4.15
C MET A 235 8.82 7.54 -3.13
N VAL A 236 9.88 7.34 -2.34
CA VAL A 236 10.32 8.29 -1.32
C VAL A 236 10.77 9.61 -1.96
N ASN A 237 11.55 9.55 -3.04
CA ASN A 237 12.02 10.75 -3.74
C ASN A 237 10.88 11.53 -4.41
N THR A 238 9.96 10.84 -5.10
CA THR A 238 8.81 11.50 -5.71
C THR A 238 7.87 12.11 -4.67
N PHE A 239 7.68 11.42 -3.55
CA PHE A 239 6.90 11.96 -2.44
C PHE A 239 7.59 13.17 -1.78
N ARG A 240 8.91 13.12 -1.66
CA ARG A 240 9.73 14.26 -1.19
C ARG A 240 9.62 15.44 -2.14
N TYR A 241 9.66 15.20 -3.45
CA TYR A 241 9.41 16.24 -4.45
C TYR A 241 8.03 16.89 -4.27
N GLY A 242 7.01 16.08 -4.02
CA GLY A 242 5.66 16.58 -3.77
C GLY A 242 5.54 17.51 -2.55
N LEU A 243 6.25 17.18 -1.47
CA LEU A 243 6.20 17.93 -0.21
C LEU A 243 7.21 19.07 -0.13
N LEU A 244 8.45 18.87 -0.60
CA LEU A 244 9.56 19.81 -0.41
C LEU A 244 10.03 20.47 -1.72
N GLY A 245 9.51 20.06 -2.87
CA GLY A 245 9.94 20.55 -4.17
C GLY A 245 11.33 20.06 -4.61
N VAL A 246 11.97 19.15 -3.87
CA VAL A 246 13.30 18.60 -4.16
C VAL A 246 13.26 17.08 -4.36
N SER A 247 14.00 16.61 -5.34
CA SER A 247 14.17 15.18 -5.65
C SER A 247 15.56 14.91 -6.18
N ASP A 248 16.13 13.77 -5.79
CA ASP A 248 17.40 13.27 -6.33
C ASP A 248 17.20 12.48 -7.63
N ILE A 249 15.94 12.17 -7.99
CA ILE A 249 15.55 11.37 -9.16
C ILE A 249 14.48 12.11 -9.93
N ASP A 250 14.50 12.00 -11.26
CA ASP A 250 13.44 12.56 -12.11
C ASP A 250 12.07 11.94 -11.73
N PRO A 251 11.10 12.76 -11.28
CA PRO A 251 9.78 12.30 -10.93
C PRO A 251 9.05 11.58 -12.08
N ALA A 252 9.25 11.99 -13.33
CA ALA A 252 8.61 11.35 -14.48
C ALA A 252 9.07 9.90 -14.63
N TRP A 253 10.36 9.65 -14.51
CA TRP A 253 10.92 8.30 -14.51
C TRP A 253 10.41 7.46 -13.33
N ALA A 254 10.33 8.06 -12.15
CA ALA A 254 9.80 7.39 -10.97
C ALA A 254 8.34 6.94 -11.15
N TYR A 255 7.50 7.74 -11.81
CA TYR A 255 6.12 7.34 -12.16
C TYR A 255 6.09 6.16 -13.12
N VAL A 256 6.96 6.12 -14.14
CA VAL A 256 7.05 4.99 -15.07
C VAL A 256 7.37 3.71 -14.30
N VAL A 257 8.34 3.75 -13.41
CA VAL A 257 8.70 2.60 -12.56
C VAL A 257 7.53 2.17 -11.68
N MET A 258 6.90 3.09 -10.96
CA MET A 258 5.75 2.77 -10.08
C MET A 258 4.58 2.17 -10.86
N LEU A 259 4.22 2.74 -12.01
CA LEU A 259 3.13 2.23 -12.85
C LEU A 259 3.46 0.84 -13.42
N ALA A 260 4.71 0.61 -13.84
CA ALA A 260 5.16 -0.70 -14.28
C ALA A 260 5.00 -1.76 -13.17
N PHE A 261 5.36 -1.41 -11.92
CA PHE A 261 5.15 -2.29 -10.77
C PHE A 261 3.65 -2.57 -10.51
N VAL A 262 2.79 -1.55 -10.56
CA VAL A 262 1.33 -1.73 -10.38
C VAL A 262 0.77 -2.70 -11.42
N VAL A 263 1.12 -2.51 -12.70
CA VAL A 263 0.65 -3.35 -13.80
C VAL A 263 1.18 -4.78 -13.67
N ALA A 264 2.48 -4.94 -13.45
CA ALA A 264 3.12 -6.25 -13.35
C ALA A 264 2.58 -7.05 -12.14
N LEU A 265 2.55 -6.43 -10.95
CA LEU A 265 2.05 -7.08 -9.74
C LEU A 265 0.54 -7.33 -9.80
N GLY A 266 -0.24 -6.39 -10.36
CA GLY A 266 -1.67 -6.55 -10.54
C GLY A 266 -2.00 -7.71 -11.48
N ALA A 267 -1.34 -7.79 -12.64
CA ALA A 267 -1.48 -8.91 -13.57
C ALA A 267 -1.06 -10.24 -12.93
N PHE A 268 0.01 -10.24 -12.16
CA PHE A 268 0.49 -11.42 -11.45
C PHE A 268 -0.52 -11.88 -10.39
N CYS A 269 -1.07 -10.98 -9.57
CA CYS A 269 -2.10 -11.29 -8.59
C CYS A 269 -3.37 -11.88 -9.22
N ILE A 270 -3.84 -11.28 -10.33
CA ILE A 270 -5.00 -11.79 -11.07
C ILE A 270 -4.72 -13.20 -11.63
N ASN A 271 -3.54 -13.43 -12.17
CA ASN A 271 -3.14 -14.75 -12.66
C ASN A 271 -3.09 -15.79 -11.54
N LEU A 272 -2.58 -15.45 -10.35
CA LEU A 272 -2.58 -16.34 -9.19
C LEU A 272 -4.00 -16.72 -8.76
N ILE A 273 -4.92 -15.75 -8.74
CA ILE A 273 -6.33 -16.01 -8.42
C ILE A 273 -6.97 -16.94 -9.46
N HIS A 274 -6.75 -16.68 -10.77
CA HIS A 274 -7.32 -17.49 -11.83
C HIS A 274 -6.80 -18.94 -11.81
N ARG A 275 -5.54 -19.13 -11.49
CA ARG A 275 -4.94 -20.48 -11.36
C ARG A 275 -5.29 -21.15 -10.04
N GLY A 276 -5.87 -20.46 -9.07
CA GLY A 276 -6.19 -20.99 -7.75
C GLY A 276 -4.97 -21.39 -6.92
N VAL A 277 -3.78 -20.83 -7.26
CA VAL A 277 -2.52 -21.15 -6.56
C VAL A 277 -2.60 -20.74 -5.10
N GLY A 278 -2.37 -21.67 -4.18
CA GLY A 278 -2.37 -21.42 -2.74
C GLY A 278 -3.72 -20.98 -2.16
N LEU A 279 -4.81 -21.04 -2.92
CA LEU A 279 -6.16 -20.65 -2.50
C LEU A 279 -7.07 -21.86 -2.23
N ARG A 280 -6.68 -23.03 -2.71
CA ARG A 280 -7.37 -24.30 -2.47
C ARG A 280 -6.52 -25.13 -1.52
N THR A 281 -7.06 -25.51 -0.40
CA THR A 281 -6.44 -26.43 0.59
C THR A 281 -7.07 -27.80 0.50
#